data_5b11dd1d171d74277b4791e07ff3fe8f
#
_entry.id   5b11dd1d171d74277b4791e07ff3fe8f
#
_cell.length_a   1.000
_cell.length_b   1.000
_cell.length_c   1.000
_cell.angle_alpha   90.00
_cell.angle_beta   90.00
_cell.angle_gamma   90.00
#
_symmetry.space_group_name_H-M   'P 1'
#
loop_
_entity.id
_entity.type
_entity.pdbx_description
1 polymer ?
#
loop_
_entity_poly.entity_id
_entity_poly.type
_entity_poly.pdbx_seq_one_letter_code
_entity_poly.pdbx_strand_id
1 'polypeptide(L)'
;MNREEFKDHILKLDRIIMTLPLNILPIGLFDGKMGLCIYYFQKAQLQNNPKYRTYAEKLLNDIYALVSEITTIDFNIGISGIAWGIHHIAEKQFVTGNIDNALREVDDLLFRTIHSEWLRDEKKKRRDFLWLLFYYSDRLRTIKNKTEKRLAQQTVIQIINHIEDNFSDTAWEEPLHLDLESYELPLYLQLCLLYTSDAAD
;
A
#
# COMPACT_ATOMS: atom_id res chain seq x y z
N MET A 1 9.74 9.79 -28.44
CA MET A 1 8.31 10.08 -28.18
C MET A 1 8.22 11.48 -27.58
N ASN A 2 7.53 12.37 -28.23
CA ASN A 2 7.33 13.73 -27.74
C ASN A 2 6.18 13.79 -26.72
N ARG A 3 5.98 14.96 -26.08
CA ARG A 3 4.98 15.14 -25.01
C ARG A 3 3.53 14.92 -25.49
N GLU A 4 3.21 15.29 -26.71
CA GLU A 4 1.87 15.13 -27.26
C GLU A 4 1.59 13.65 -27.61
N GLU A 5 2.55 12.97 -28.22
CA GLU A 5 2.44 11.52 -28.49
C GLU A 5 2.23 10.72 -27.18
N PHE A 6 2.96 11.09 -26.09
CA PHE A 6 2.78 10.48 -24.79
C PHE A 6 1.36 10.68 -24.23
N LYS A 7 0.83 11.91 -24.31
CA LYS A 7 -0.54 12.20 -23.87
C LYS A 7 -1.59 11.39 -24.65
N ASP A 8 -1.41 11.27 -25.96
CA ASP A 8 -2.32 10.50 -26.79
C ASP A 8 -2.31 9.01 -26.43
N HIS A 9 -1.13 8.46 -26.11
CA HIS A 9 -1.04 7.07 -25.64
C HIS A 9 -1.77 6.87 -24.31
N ILE A 10 -1.56 7.78 -23.34
CA ILE A 10 -2.27 7.73 -22.05
C ILE A 10 -3.80 7.82 -22.25
N LEU A 11 -4.29 8.71 -23.12
CA LEU A 11 -5.72 8.82 -23.41
C LEU A 11 -6.30 7.57 -24.07
N LYS A 12 -5.53 6.90 -24.93
CA LYS A 12 -5.94 5.61 -25.53
C LYS A 12 -6.01 4.52 -24.46
N LEU A 13 -5.00 4.42 -23.59
CA LEU A 13 -5.00 3.46 -22.48
C LEU A 13 -6.18 3.68 -21.55
N ASP A 14 -6.48 4.92 -21.16
CA ASP A 14 -7.64 5.23 -20.34
C ASP A 14 -8.96 4.75 -20.95
N ARG A 15 -9.14 4.99 -22.25
CA ARG A 15 -10.37 4.53 -22.95
C ARG A 15 -10.48 3.01 -22.89
N ILE A 16 -9.38 2.29 -23.11
CA ILE A 16 -9.36 0.83 -23.04
C ILE A 16 -9.70 0.38 -21.61
N ILE A 17 -8.98 0.87 -20.60
CA ILE A 17 -9.17 0.48 -19.20
C ILE A 17 -10.61 0.75 -18.73
N MET A 18 -11.15 1.92 -19.05
CA MET A 18 -12.52 2.30 -18.64
C MET A 18 -13.63 1.50 -19.34
N THR A 19 -13.31 0.77 -20.42
CA THR A 19 -14.25 -0.12 -21.11
C THR A 19 -14.10 -1.58 -20.71
N LEU A 20 -13.05 -1.95 -19.98
CA LEU A 20 -12.86 -3.32 -19.50
C LEU A 20 -13.95 -3.69 -18.47
N PRO A 21 -14.45 -4.93 -18.51
CA PRO A 21 -15.29 -5.44 -17.45
C PRO A 21 -14.54 -5.48 -16.12
N LEU A 22 -15.12 -4.93 -15.06
CA LEU A 22 -14.42 -4.85 -13.76
C LEU A 22 -14.09 -6.22 -13.17
N ASN A 23 -14.88 -7.23 -13.45
CA ASN A 23 -14.68 -8.58 -12.93
C ASN A 23 -13.41 -9.28 -13.43
N ILE A 24 -12.77 -8.79 -14.50
CA ILE A 24 -11.50 -9.33 -14.97
C ILE A 24 -10.27 -8.72 -14.29
N LEU A 25 -10.46 -7.62 -13.56
CA LEU A 25 -9.36 -6.94 -12.88
C LEU A 25 -9.25 -7.45 -11.44
N PRO A 26 -8.05 -7.86 -10.98
CA PRO A 26 -7.81 -8.14 -9.58
C PRO A 26 -8.01 -6.87 -8.74
N ILE A 27 -8.13 -7.00 -7.42
CA ILE A 27 -8.39 -5.84 -6.55
C ILE A 27 -7.14 -5.22 -5.94
N GLY A 28 -5.97 -5.83 -6.15
CA GLY A 28 -4.68 -5.44 -5.59
C GLY A 28 -4.24 -4.00 -5.91
N LEU A 29 -3.14 -3.60 -5.28
CA LEU A 29 -2.59 -2.25 -5.42
C LEU A 29 -1.81 -2.07 -6.72
N PHE A 30 -0.85 -2.95 -7.03
CA PHE A 30 0.06 -2.71 -8.16
C PHE A 30 -0.49 -3.19 -9.50
N ASP A 31 -1.23 -4.26 -9.52
CA ASP A 31 -1.77 -4.86 -10.76
C ASP A 31 -3.29 -4.86 -10.83
N GLY A 32 -3.95 -4.07 -9.97
CA GLY A 32 -5.39 -4.17 -9.80
C GLY A 32 -6.16 -2.86 -9.66
N LYS A 33 -7.39 -3.04 -9.22
CA LYS A 33 -8.38 -1.97 -9.09
C LYS A 33 -7.95 -0.86 -8.12
N MET A 34 -7.19 -1.20 -7.04
CA MET A 34 -6.79 -0.19 -6.05
C MET A 34 -5.81 0.83 -6.66
N GLY A 35 -4.80 0.37 -7.41
CA GLY A 35 -3.90 1.28 -8.12
C GLY A 35 -4.60 2.13 -9.16
N LEU A 36 -5.52 1.54 -9.93
CA LEU A 36 -6.35 2.28 -10.88
C LEU A 36 -7.27 3.29 -10.17
N CYS A 37 -7.82 2.95 -9.02
CA CYS A 37 -8.65 3.84 -8.21
C CYS A 37 -7.86 5.10 -7.81
N ILE A 38 -6.64 4.94 -7.27
CA ILE A 38 -5.75 6.04 -6.93
C ILE A 38 -5.45 6.89 -8.17
N TYR A 39 -5.04 6.25 -9.26
CA TYR A 39 -4.74 6.93 -10.52
C TYR A 39 -5.89 7.80 -11.02
N TYR A 40 -7.13 7.26 -11.04
CA TYR A 40 -8.28 8.01 -11.55
C TYR A 40 -8.76 9.09 -10.60
N PHE A 41 -8.63 8.96 -9.28
CA PHE A 41 -8.87 10.05 -8.35
C PHE A 41 -7.88 11.21 -8.57
N GLN A 42 -6.58 10.92 -8.69
CA GLN A 42 -5.56 11.92 -8.97
C GLN A 42 -5.80 12.60 -10.32
N LYS A 43 -6.13 11.81 -11.35
CA LYS A 43 -6.42 12.33 -12.68
C LYS A 43 -7.67 13.21 -12.70
N ALA A 44 -8.71 12.83 -11.97
CA ALA A 44 -9.93 13.65 -11.82
C ALA A 44 -9.62 15.02 -11.22
N GLN A 45 -8.76 15.06 -10.20
CA GLN A 45 -8.32 16.31 -9.57
C GLN A 45 -7.48 17.15 -10.53
N LEU A 46 -6.47 16.57 -11.17
CA LEU A 46 -5.55 17.27 -12.07
C LEU A 46 -6.25 17.86 -13.30
N GLN A 47 -7.26 17.16 -13.83
CA GLN A 47 -7.97 17.56 -15.05
C GLN A 47 -9.32 18.21 -14.78
N ASN A 48 -9.71 18.33 -13.50
CA ASN A 48 -11.04 18.80 -13.08
C ASN A 48 -12.18 18.08 -13.85
N ASN A 49 -12.07 16.78 -14.04
CA ASN A 49 -12.98 15.99 -14.85
C ASN A 49 -13.75 14.95 -13.99
N PRO A 50 -15.07 15.17 -13.79
CA PRO A 50 -15.88 14.31 -12.93
C PRO A 50 -16.01 12.86 -13.43
N LYS A 51 -15.84 12.62 -14.74
CA LYS A 51 -15.91 11.29 -15.34
C LYS A 51 -14.86 10.34 -14.70
N TYR A 52 -13.64 10.82 -14.48
CA TYR A 52 -12.60 10.02 -13.87
C TYR A 52 -12.90 9.76 -12.38
N ARG A 53 -13.48 10.74 -11.69
CA ARG A 53 -13.91 10.57 -10.29
C ARG A 53 -14.99 9.50 -10.19
N THR A 54 -16.03 9.55 -11.00
CA THR A 54 -17.09 8.54 -11.02
C THR A 54 -16.55 7.12 -11.29
N TYR A 55 -15.55 7.02 -12.17
CA TYR A 55 -14.92 5.72 -12.45
C TYR A 55 -14.07 5.23 -11.26
N ALA A 56 -13.32 6.10 -10.60
CA ALA A 56 -12.58 5.77 -9.38
C ALA A 56 -13.51 5.30 -8.25
N GLU A 57 -14.64 5.99 -8.04
CA GLU A 57 -15.66 5.62 -7.06
C GLU A 57 -16.28 4.24 -7.38
N LYS A 58 -16.48 3.93 -8.66
CA LYS A 58 -16.95 2.60 -9.09
C LYS A 58 -15.94 1.51 -8.77
N LEU A 59 -14.64 1.75 -9.04
CA LEU A 59 -13.56 0.83 -8.68
C LEU A 59 -13.50 0.61 -7.16
N LEU A 60 -13.61 1.68 -6.37
CA LEU A 60 -13.59 1.62 -4.92
C LEU A 60 -14.76 0.80 -4.36
N ASN A 61 -15.97 1.00 -4.87
CA ASN A 61 -17.14 0.23 -4.47
C ASN A 61 -16.98 -1.27 -4.77
N ASP A 62 -16.39 -1.59 -5.93
CA ASP A 62 -16.11 -2.97 -6.31
C ASP A 62 -15.02 -3.62 -5.43
N ILE A 63 -14.01 -2.84 -5.01
CA ILE A 63 -13.00 -3.28 -4.03
C ILE A 63 -13.69 -3.60 -2.68
N TYR A 64 -14.53 -2.72 -2.18
CA TYR A 64 -15.25 -2.96 -0.92
C TYR A 64 -16.14 -4.19 -0.95
N ALA A 65 -16.76 -4.49 -2.10
CA ALA A 65 -17.58 -5.69 -2.25
C ALA A 65 -16.76 -7.00 -2.20
N LEU A 66 -15.47 -6.96 -2.61
CA LEU A 66 -14.63 -8.14 -2.79
C LEU A 66 -13.53 -8.27 -1.72
N VAL A 67 -13.26 -7.24 -0.93
CA VAL A 67 -12.11 -7.21 -0.02
C VAL A 67 -12.16 -8.30 1.06
N SER A 68 -13.37 -8.72 1.47
CA SER A 68 -13.56 -9.79 2.44
C SER A 68 -13.14 -11.19 1.93
N GLU A 69 -12.98 -11.36 0.62
CA GLU A 69 -12.54 -12.60 -0.01
C GLU A 69 -11.01 -12.72 -0.04
N ILE A 70 -10.29 -11.63 0.26
CA ILE A 70 -8.82 -11.60 0.25
C ILE A 70 -8.26 -12.23 1.52
N THR A 71 -7.45 -13.27 1.35
CA THR A 71 -6.81 -14.00 2.44
C THR A 71 -5.32 -13.70 2.60
N THR A 72 -4.68 -13.13 1.56
CA THR A 72 -3.25 -12.78 1.61
C THR A 72 -3.02 -11.38 2.14
N ILE A 73 -1.99 -11.22 2.97
CA ILE A 73 -1.55 -9.91 3.48
C ILE A 73 -0.46 -9.24 2.63
N ASP A 74 -0.14 -9.82 1.47
CA ASP A 74 0.83 -9.26 0.52
C ASP A 74 0.48 -7.81 0.15
N PHE A 75 1.51 -6.98 -0.04
CA PHE A 75 1.29 -5.56 -0.35
C PHE A 75 0.88 -5.32 -1.81
N ASN A 76 1.36 -6.14 -2.74
CA ASN A 76 1.10 -5.90 -4.16
C ASN A 76 -0.33 -6.29 -4.55
N ILE A 77 -0.77 -7.45 -4.08
CA ILE A 77 -2.04 -8.09 -4.47
C ILE A 77 -3.00 -8.30 -3.31
N GLY A 78 -2.54 -8.16 -2.06
CA GLY A 78 -3.27 -8.50 -0.85
C GLY A 78 -3.81 -7.30 -0.08
N ILE A 79 -4.26 -7.62 1.15
CA ILE A 79 -5.03 -6.68 1.98
C ILE A 79 -4.21 -5.49 2.47
N SER A 80 -2.88 -5.62 2.71
CA SER A 80 -2.07 -4.51 3.20
C SER A 80 -1.91 -3.41 2.17
N GLY A 81 -1.75 -3.75 0.89
CA GLY A 81 -1.70 -2.76 -0.19
C GLY A 81 -3.05 -2.11 -0.45
N ILE A 82 -4.15 -2.87 -0.37
CA ILE A 82 -5.50 -2.31 -0.48
C ILE A 82 -5.75 -1.32 0.67
N ALA A 83 -5.41 -1.69 1.90
CA ALA A 83 -5.55 -0.84 3.06
C ALA A 83 -4.70 0.44 2.97
N TRP A 84 -3.46 0.32 2.49
CA TRP A 84 -2.63 1.48 2.20
C TRP A 84 -3.27 2.39 1.15
N GLY A 85 -3.82 1.81 0.09
CA GLY A 85 -4.52 2.58 -0.95
C GLY A 85 -5.74 3.31 -0.41
N ILE A 86 -6.56 2.67 0.43
CA ILE A 86 -7.71 3.29 1.11
C ILE A 86 -7.25 4.45 2.01
N HIS A 87 -6.18 4.22 2.80
CA HIS A 87 -5.55 5.24 3.62
C HIS A 87 -5.11 6.44 2.78
N HIS A 88 -4.38 6.18 1.69
CA HIS A 88 -3.86 7.20 0.78
C HIS A 88 -4.96 8.07 0.15
N ILE A 89 -6.04 7.46 -0.38
CA ILE A 89 -7.13 8.23 -0.99
C ILE A 89 -7.90 9.06 0.04
N ALA A 90 -7.98 8.61 1.29
CA ALA A 90 -8.60 9.37 2.38
C ALA A 90 -7.70 10.52 2.85
N GLU A 91 -6.39 10.30 3.01
CA GLU A 91 -5.41 11.34 3.36
C GLU A 91 -5.38 12.46 2.30
N LYS A 92 -5.47 12.10 1.02
CA LYS A 92 -5.60 13.06 -0.11
C LYS A 92 -6.99 13.69 -0.23
N GLN A 93 -7.91 13.40 0.69
CA GLN A 93 -9.27 13.92 0.71
C GLN A 93 -10.08 13.63 -0.57
N PHE A 94 -9.74 12.56 -1.28
CA PHE A 94 -10.54 12.08 -2.41
C PHE A 94 -11.87 11.49 -1.96
N VAL A 95 -11.87 10.88 -0.76
CA VAL A 95 -13.04 10.35 -0.10
C VAL A 95 -13.17 10.90 1.32
N THR A 96 -14.38 10.88 1.87
CA THR A 96 -14.65 11.28 3.25
C THR A 96 -15.03 10.06 4.08
N GLY A 97 -14.61 10.01 5.34
CA GLY A 97 -14.95 8.92 6.25
C GLY A 97 -14.00 8.84 7.45
N ASN A 98 -14.35 7.95 8.38
CA ASN A 98 -13.46 7.63 9.49
C ASN A 98 -12.53 6.49 9.09
N ILE A 99 -11.28 6.84 8.78
CA ILE A 99 -10.28 5.89 8.31
C ILE A 99 -9.91 4.84 9.37
N ASP A 100 -9.89 5.21 10.66
CA ASP A 100 -9.61 4.26 11.74
C ASP A 100 -10.68 3.18 11.82
N ASN A 101 -11.95 3.53 11.64
CA ASN A 101 -13.01 2.53 11.61
C ASN A 101 -12.95 1.66 10.35
N ALA A 102 -12.62 2.24 9.20
CA ALA A 102 -12.53 1.51 7.95
C ALA A 102 -11.37 0.50 7.92
N LEU A 103 -10.25 0.80 8.60
CA LEU A 103 -9.06 -0.04 8.58
C LEU A 103 -8.89 -0.93 9.82
N ARG A 104 -9.74 -0.80 10.85
CA ARG A 104 -9.60 -1.56 12.11
C ARG A 104 -9.53 -3.06 11.90
N GLU A 105 -10.46 -3.63 11.15
CA GLU A 105 -10.49 -5.08 10.89
C GLU A 105 -9.26 -5.55 10.11
N VAL A 106 -8.76 -4.70 9.20
CA VAL A 106 -7.54 -4.97 8.45
C VAL A 106 -6.32 -4.91 9.36
N ASP A 107 -6.20 -3.89 10.21
CA ASP A 107 -5.12 -3.78 11.18
C ASP A 107 -5.07 -5.00 12.12
N ASP A 108 -6.23 -5.47 12.60
CA ASP A 108 -6.36 -6.66 13.43
C ASP A 108 -5.98 -7.94 12.68
N LEU A 109 -6.36 -8.05 11.41
CA LEU A 109 -6.00 -9.20 10.57
C LEU A 109 -4.47 -9.21 10.32
N LEU A 110 -3.89 -8.08 9.93
CA LEU A 110 -2.46 -7.95 9.71
C LEU A 110 -1.67 -8.30 10.96
N PHE A 111 -2.06 -7.74 12.12
CA PHE A 111 -1.43 -8.04 13.40
C PHE A 111 -1.41 -9.54 13.67
N ARG A 112 -2.55 -10.21 13.61
CA ARG A 112 -2.64 -11.65 13.87
C ARG A 112 -1.82 -12.48 12.89
N THR A 113 -1.93 -12.22 11.61
CA THR A 113 -1.24 -12.99 10.57
C THR A 113 0.27 -12.83 10.64
N ILE A 114 0.78 -11.60 10.87
CA ILE A 114 2.21 -11.34 11.01
C ILE A 114 2.77 -12.14 12.19
N HIS A 115 2.10 -12.10 13.35
CA HIS A 115 2.60 -12.75 14.57
C HIS A 115 2.45 -14.28 14.57
N SER A 116 1.44 -14.82 13.91
CA SER A 116 1.21 -16.28 13.89
C SER A 116 2.02 -17.01 12.83
N GLU A 117 2.16 -16.44 11.65
CA GLU A 117 2.63 -17.15 10.46
C GLU A 117 3.79 -16.46 9.75
N TRP A 118 3.65 -15.15 9.45
CA TRP A 118 4.55 -14.46 8.53
C TRP A 118 6.00 -14.37 9.02
N LEU A 119 6.22 -14.06 10.28
CA LEU A 119 7.56 -14.02 10.88
C LEU A 119 8.24 -15.41 10.94
N ARG A 120 7.50 -16.48 10.66
CA ARG A 120 8.02 -17.86 10.67
C ARG A 120 8.12 -18.46 9.27
N ASP A 121 7.63 -17.78 8.25
CA ASP A 121 7.63 -18.27 6.88
C ASP A 121 8.97 -17.97 6.19
N GLU A 122 9.84 -18.99 6.13
CA GLU A 122 11.17 -18.91 5.49
C GLU A 122 11.12 -18.57 3.98
N LYS A 123 9.94 -18.64 3.35
CA LYS A 123 9.75 -18.26 1.94
C LYS A 123 9.58 -16.75 1.77
N LYS A 124 9.32 -16.03 2.85
CA LYS A 124 9.18 -14.58 2.80
C LYS A 124 10.52 -13.91 2.60
N LYS A 125 10.53 -12.98 1.67
CA LYS A 125 11.72 -12.18 1.35
C LYS A 125 11.75 -10.91 2.19
N ARG A 126 12.93 -10.35 2.40
CA ARG A 126 13.11 -9.05 3.04
C ARG A 126 12.15 -7.99 2.49
N ARG A 127 11.97 -7.91 1.18
CA ARG A 127 11.06 -6.99 0.50
C ARG A 127 9.61 -7.09 1.02
N ASP A 128 9.12 -8.28 1.32
CA ASP A 128 7.74 -8.48 1.79
C ASP A 128 7.53 -7.80 3.16
N PHE A 129 8.55 -7.85 4.02
CA PHE A 129 8.54 -7.17 5.33
C PHE A 129 8.68 -5.65 5.18
N LEU A 130 9.50 -5.17 4.24
CA LEU A 130 9.65 -3.74 3.98
C LEU A 130 8.34 -3.10 3.50
N TRP A 131 7.57 -3.80 2.69
CA TRP A 131 6.25 -3.32 2.26
C TRP A 131 5.24 -3.24 3.42
N LEU A 132 5.29 -4.18 4.37
CA LEU A 132 4.48 -4.08 5.59
C LEU A 132 4.91 -2.90 6.46
N LEU A 133 6.21 -2.67 6.63
CA LEU A 133 6.72 -1.49 7.32
C LEU A 133 6.25 -0.19 6.65
N PHE A 134 6.22 -0.16 5.32
CA PHE A 134 5.71 0.98 4.57
C PHE A 134 4.23 1.26 4.88
N TYR A 135 3.39 0.23 4.93
CA TYR A 135 2.00 0.37 5.37
C TYR A 135 1.91 0.95 6.79
N TYR A 136 2.64 0.35 7.74
CA TYR A 136 2.59 0.77 9.14
C TYR A 136 3.16 2.16 9.37
N SER A 137 4.15 2.61 8.59
CA SER A 137 4.70 3.97 8.70
C SER A 137 3.65 5.04 8.45
N ASP A 138 2.83 4.86 7.43
CA ASP A 138 1.71 5.76 7.15
C ASP A 138 0.60 5.61 8.19
N ARG A 139 0.29 4.37 8.57
CA ARG A 139 -0.78 4.07 9.52
C ARG A 139 -0.52 4.66 10.90
N LEU A 140 0.71 4.56 11.42
CA LEU A 140 1.11 5.08 12.72
C LEU A 140 0.92 6.60 12.88
N ARG A 141 0.99 7.35 11.78
CA ARG A 141 0.74 8.80 11.79
C ARG A 141 -0.73 9.16 12.01
N THR A 142 -1.65 8.26 11.67
CA THR A 142 -3.09 8.54 11.65
C THR A 142 -3.88 7.84 12.74
N ILE A 143 -3.38 6.75 13.33
CA ILE A 143 -4.05 6.03 14.43
C ILE A 143 -4.19 6.95 15.64
N LYS A 144 -5.44 7.21 16.04
CA LYS A 144 -5.79 8.04 17.21
C LYS A 144 -5.90 7.23 18.50
N ASN A 145 -6.29 5.96 18.39
CA ASN A 145 -6.43 5.08 19.55
C ASN A 145 -5.06 4.66 20.08
N LYS A 146 -4.76 5.00 21.32
CA LYS A 146 -3.45 4.71 21.94
C LYS A 146 -3.13 3.22 22.02
N THR A 147 -4.12 2.36 22.24
CA THR A 147 -3.91 0.91 22.32
C THR A 147 -3.59 0.34 20.95
N GLU A 148 -4.36 0.69 19.93
CA GLU A 148 -4.11 0.30 18.54
C GLU A 148 -2.74 0.82 18.05
N LYS A 149 -2.41 2.07 18.36
CA LYS A 149 -1.10 2.65 18.03
C LYS A 149 0.05 1.87 18.66
N ARG A 150 -0.08 1.48 19.94
CA ARG A 150 0.94 0.67 20.64
C ARG A 150 1.10 -0.72 20.01
N LEU A 151 0.01 -1.38 19.62
CA LEU A 151 0.07 -2.67 18.92
C LEU A 151 0.77 -2.53 17.56
N ALA A 152 0.44 -1.51 16.78
CA ALA A 152 1.11 -1.23 15.51
C ALA A 152 2.62 -0.96 15.71
N GLN A 153 3.01 -0.18 16.74
CA GLN A 153 4.41 0.03 17.08
C GLN A 153 5.14 -1.26 17.46
N GLN A 154 4.50 -2.14 18.24
CA GLN A 154 5.07 -3.45 18.57
C GLN A 154 5.29 -4.31 17.33
N THR A 155 4.34 -4.30 16.40
CA THR A 155 4.48 -5.03 15.13
C THR A 155 5.66 -4.51 14.31
N VAL A 156 5.81 -3.19 14.21
CA VAL A 156 6.95 -2.57 13.51
C VAL A 156 8.28 -3.00 14.12
N ILE A 157 8.41 -2.95 15.45
CA ILE A 157 9.63 -3.39 16.12
C ILE A 157 9.95 -4.85 15.81
N GLN A 158 8.96 -5.72 15.86
CA GLN A 158 9.17 -7.14 15.59
C GLN A 158 9.55 -7.40 14.12
N ILE A 159 8.98 -6.68 13.17
CA ILE A 159 9.37 -6.78 11.76
C ILE A 159 10.82 -6.31 11.58
N ILE A 160 11.20 -5.18 12.17
CA ILE A 160 12.57 -4.66 12.08
C ILE A 160 13.56 -5.67 12.67
N ASN A 161 13.32 -6.16 13.88
CA ASN A 161 14.19 -7.17 14.51
C ASN A 161 14.28 -8.43 13.63
N HIS A 162 13.16 -8.88 13.08
CA HIS A 162 13.17 -10.03 12.18
C HIS A 162 14.01 -9.80 10.92
N ILE A 163 13.97 -8.60 10.34
CA ILE A 163 14.80 -8.24 9.18
C ILE A 163 16.28 -8.26 9.59
N GLU A 164 16.65 -7.67 10.72
CA GLU A 164 18.03 -7.61 11.20
C GLU A 164 18.57 -9.00 11.55
N ASP A 165 17.75 -9.87 12.15
CA ASP A 165 18.19 -11.20 12.58
C ASP A 165 18.31 -12.20 11.41
N ASN A 166 17.53 -12.04 10.33
CA ASN A 166 17.40 -13.06 9.31
C ASN A 166 17.93 -12.67 7.92
N PHE A 167 18.21 -11.39 7.69
CA PHE A 167 18.71 -10.94 6.39
C PHE A 167 20.10 -10.32 6.54
N SER A 168 21.06 -10.85 5.79
CA SER A 168 22.47 -10.45 5.85
C SER A 168 22.68 -8.98 5.42
N ASP A 169 23.62 -8.29 6.08
CA ASP A 169 24.07 -6.94 5.74
C ASP A 169 24.62 -6.85 4.30
N THR A 170 25.22 -7.93 3.80
CA THR A 170 25.78 -7.99 2.44
C THR A 170 24.73 -7.74 1.34
N ALA A 171 23.47 -8.01 1.64
CA ALA A 171 22.37 -7.72 0.70
C ALA A 171 22.13 -6.20 0.47
N TRP A 172 22.70 -5.33 1.33
CA TRP A 172 22.68 -3.87 1.18
C TRP A 172 23.84 -3.32 0.37
N GLU A 173 24.89 -4.15 0.12
CA GLU A 173 26.12 -3.77 -0.58
C GLU A 173 26.04 -3.96 -2.10
N GLU A 174 24.98 -4.58 -2.60
CA GLU A 174 24.78 -4.75 -4.05
C GLU A 174 24.61 -3.40 -4.75
N PRO A 175 25.21 -3.23 -5.96
CA PRO A 175 25.07 -1.99 -6.72
C PRO A 175 23.59 -1.69 -6.98
N LEU A 176 23.21 -0.43 -6.80
CA LEU A 176 21.87 0.07 -7.10
C LEU A 176 21.52 -0.19 -8.58
N HIS A 177 20.79 -1.24 -8.86
CA HIS A 177 20.09 -1.37 -10.13
C HIS A 177 18.83 -0.51 -10.09
N LEU A 178 18.54 0.21 -11.19
CA LEU A 178 17.35 1.09 -11.31
C LEU A 178 16.08 0.28 -11.60
N ASP A 179 15.86 -0.78 -10.86
CA ASP A 179 14.60 -1.53 -10.82
C ASP A 179 13.85 -1.29 -9.51
N LEU A 180 12.64 -1.80 -9.39
CA LEU A 180 11.85 -1.66 -8.17
C LEU A 180 12.52 -2.31 -6.94
N GLU A 181 13.41 -3.27 -7.15
CA GLU A 181 14.14 -3.95 -6.07
C GLU A 181 15.23 -3.04 -5.47
N SER A 182 15.79 -2.10 -6.23
CA SER A 182 16.82 -1.17 -5.77
C SER A 182 16.36 -0.11 -4.78
N TYR A 183 15.05 0.03 -4.56
CA TYR A 183 14.49 0.97 -3.57
C TYR A 183 14.40 0.40 -2.15
N GLU A 184 14.74 -0.86 -1.93
CA GLU A 184 14.61 -1.49 -0.61
C GLU A 184 15.43 -0.79 0.47
N LEU A 185 16.71 -0.52 0.22
CA LEU A 185 17.57 0.15 1.21
C LEU A 185 17.13 1.59 1.54
N PRO A 186 16.86 2.47 0.58
CA PRO A 186 16.32 3.80 0.86
C PRO A 186 15.00 3.76 1.63
N LEU A 187 14.10 2.83 1.28
CA LEU A 187 12.84 2.64 1.96
C LEU A 187 13.05 2.20 3.42
N TYR A 188 13.93 1.22 3.65
CA TYR A 188 14.26 0.73 4.99
C TYR A 188 14.85 1.83 5.87
N LEU A 189 15.83 2.58 5.37
CA LEU A 189 16.45 3.70 6.09
C LEU A 189 15.44 4.79 6.42
N GLN A 190 14.55 5.12 5.49
CA GLN A 190 13.49 6.10 5.73
C GLN A 190 12.54 5.64 6.84
N LEU A 191 12.16 4.36 6.84
CA LEU A 191 11.29 3.78 7.86
C LEU A 191 11.96 3.75 9.24
N CYS A 192 13.24 3.39 9.31
CA CYS A 192 14.02 3.43 10.55
C CYS A 192 14.12 4.85 11.10
N LEU A 193 14.38 5.86 10.26
CA LEU A 193 14.46 7.26 10.67
C LEU A 193 13.12 7.80 11.20
N LEU A 194 12.01 7.46 10.54
CA LEU A 194 10.67 7.83 11.01
C LEU A 194 10.37 7.23 12.39
N TYR A 195 10.76 5.97 12.59
CA TYR A 195 10.54 5.29 13.86
C TYR A 195 11.40 5.86 15.00
N THR A 196 12.67 6.19 14.75
CA THR A 196 13.58 6.74 15.76
C THR A 196 13.26 8.19 16.12
N SER A 197 12.72 8.99 15.19
CA SER A 197 12.30 10.37 15.47
C SER A 197 11.07 10.44 16.36
N ASP A 198 10.11 9.53 16.18
CA ASP A 198 8.87 9.47 16.99
C ASP A 198 9.10 8.84 18.39
N ALA A 199 10.22 8.16 18.61
CA ALA A 199 10.58 7.58 19.90
C ALA A 199 11.33 8.56 20.83
N ALA A 200 11.70 9.74 20.31
CA ALA A 200 12.41 10.79 21.04
C ALA A 200 11.49 11.86 21.65
N ASP A 201 10.18 11.85 21.31
CA ASP A 201 9.13 12.69 21.89
C ASP A 201 8.24 11.85 22.84
#